data_7b86b2884f4eb31fa241bf1cc29b7ed6
#
_entry.id   7b86b2884f4eb31fa241bf1cc29b7ed6
#
_cell.length_a   1.000
_cell.length_b   1.000
_cell.length_c   1.000
_cell.angle_alpha   90.00
_cell.angle_beta   90.00
_cell.angle_gamma   90.00
#
_symmetry.space_group_name_H-M   'P 1'
#
loop_
_entity.id
_entity.type
_entity.pdbx_description
1 polymer ?
#
loop_
_entity_poly.entity_id
_entity_poly.type
_entity_poly.pdbx_seq_one_letter_code
_entity_poly.pdbx_strand_id
1 'polypeptide(L)'
;MSSFAQNDVPDAPNPPRLVNDFAGILSRQTVANLERELVSFDTSTSTQIVVVTVTSFGDLSANEFATKLGHKWGVGQKGKSNGVVILVKPKPANGVGKGEAYIAPGYGLEGALPDIICHRIVNEVMIPYFRTGDYNNGIIAACKNVMDISRGEYTSDRTDEPDIVSFIIILLFIVLFIYFLRKNKNNNGYVQARPRRGHVTYGDIISTSRNDRWHDNFGGGGFGGGGFGGFGGGGFGGGGSGGSW
;
A
#
# COMPACT_ATOMS: atom_id res chain seq x y z
N MET A 1 -19.49 -0.56 -29.50
CA MET A 1 -18.19 0.00 -29.09
C MET A 1 -18.47 1.40 -28.59
N SER A 2 -18.41 1.62 -27.29
CA SER A 2 -18.61 2.96 -26.71
C SER A 2 -17.37 3.78 -26.97
N SER A 3 -17.48 4.80 -27.83
CA SER A 3 -16.45 5.82 -28.02
C SER A 3 -16.46 6.70 -26.78
N PHE A 4 -15.46 6.58 -25.94
CA PHE A 4 -15.25 7.52 -24.84
C PHE A 4 -14.84 8.88 -25.44
N ALA A 5 -15.37 9.96 -24.89
CA ALA A 5 -14.91 11.30 -25.23
C ALA A 5 -13.40 11.39 -24.95
N GLN A 6 -12.65 12.06 -25.80
CA GLN A 6 -11.20 11.99 -25.97
C GLN A 6 -10.35 12.32 -24.71
N ASN A 7 -10.97 12.79 -23.62
CA ASN A 7 -10.28 13.23 -22.39
C ASN A 7 -10.93 12.73 -21.09
N ASP A 8 -11.74 11.68 -21.11
CA ASP A 8 -12.43 11.22 -19.89
C ASP A 8 -12.20 9.73 -19.62
N VAL A 9 -12.05 9.40 -18.33
CA VAL A 9 -11.99 8.02 -17.89
C VAL A 9 -13.40 7.41 -17.89
N PRO A 10 -13.54 6.08 -18.12
CA PRO A 10 -14.83 5.42 -18.15
C PRO A 10 -15.60 5.62 -16.84
N ASP A 11 -16.92 5.55 -16.92
CA ASP A 11 -17.75 5.50 -15.72
C ASP A 11 -17.61 4.16 -15.01
N ALA A 12 -17.84 4.16 -13.70
CA ALA A 12 -17.85 2.92 -12.91
C ALA A 12 -18.94 1.99 -13.47
N PRO A 13 -18.65 0.69 -13.58
CA PRO A 13 -19.63 -0.25 -14.07
C PRO A 13 -20.83 -0.35 -13.12
N ASN A 14 -22.00 -0.62 -13.68
CA ASN A 14 -23.21 -0.89 -12.92
C ASN A 14 -23.80 -2.25 -13.35
N PRO A 15 -23.80 -3.28 -12.49
CA PRO A 15 -23.33 -3.29 -11.09
C PRO A 15 -21.81 -3.10 -10.96
N PRO A 16 -21.33 -2.55 -9.81
CA PRO A 16 -19.91 -2.32 -9.60
C PRO A 16 -19.11 -3.62 -9.54
N ARG A 17 -17.88 -3.59 -10.09
CA ARG A 17 -16.96 -4.74 -10.16
C ARG A 17 -15.53 -4.29 -9.87
N LEU A 18 -14.74 -5.22 -9.34
CA LEU A 18 -13.31 -5.00 -9.11
C LEU A 18 -12.45 -5.35 -10.33
N VAL A 19 -12.93 -6.24 -11.22
CA VAL A 19 -12.21 -6.60 -12.46
C VAL A 19 -12.99 -6.08 -13.68
N ASN A 20 -12.40 -5.13 -14.39
CA ASN A 20 -13.02 -4.42 -15.52
C ASN A 20 -12.15 -4.54 -16.77
N ASP A 21 -12.44 -5.52 -17.58
CA ASP A 21 -11.67 -5.84 -18.80
C ASP A 21 -12.28 -5.16 -20.04
N PHE A 22 -12.05 -3.84 -20.21
CA PHE A 22 -12.53 -3.11 -21.38
C PHE A 22 -11.68 -3.38 -22.64
N ALA A 23 -10.44 -3.84 -22.48
CA ALA A 23 -9.56 -4.19 -23.60
C ALA A 23 -9.82 -5.60 -24.12
N GLY A 24 -10.56 -6.45 -23.38
CA GLY A 24 -10.88 -7.81 -23.77
C GLY A 24 -9.66 -8.75 -23.80
N ILE A 25 -8.69 -8.55 -22.93
CA ILE A 25 -7.44 -9.32 -22.91
C ILE A 25 -7.44 -10.45 -21.87
N LEU A 26 -8.45 -10.49 -21.01
CA LEU A 26 -8.59 -11.52 -19.99
C LEU A 26 -9.57 -12.62 -20.41
N SER A 27 -9.28 -13.84 -19.98
CA SER A 27 -10.25 -14.93 -20.12
C SER A 27 -11.43 -14.71 -19.16
N ARG A 28 -12.63 -15.16 -19.56
CA ARG A 28 -13.82 -15.10 -18.70
C ARG A 28 -13.61 -15.80 -17.36
N GLN A 29 -12.84 -16.89 -17.37
CA GLN A 29 -12.53 -17.64 -16.16
C GLN A 29 -11.59 -16.84 -15.24
N THR A 30 -10.57 -16.17 -15.80
CA THR A 30 -9.67 -15.27 -15.04
C THR A 30 -10.46 -14.14 -14.40
N VAL A 31 -11.33 -13.47 -15.16
CA VAL A 31 -12.17 -12.39 -14.64
C VAL A 31 -13.03 -12.89 -13.47
N ALA A 32 -13.72 -14.03 -13.63
CA ALA A 32 -14.60 -14.56 -12.59
C ALA A 32 -13.85 -15.05 -11.34
N ASN A 33 -12.68 -15.64 -11.50
CA ASN A 33 -11.86 -16.10 -10.37
C ASN A 33 -11.26 -14.93 -9.61
N LEU A 34 -10.67 -13.99 -10.34
CA LEU A 34 -10.02 -12.83 -9.76
C LEU A 34 -11.04 -11.91 -9.07
N GLU A 35 -12.22 -11.71 -9.65
CA GLU A 35 -13.32 -10.96 -9.02
C GLU A 35 -13.66 -11.54 -7.64
N ARG A 36 -13.86 -12.87 -7.54
CA ARG A 36 -14.16 -13.54 -6.27
C ARG A 36 -13.04 -13.38 -5.25
N GLU A 37 -11.80 -13.49 -5.69
CA GLU A 37 -10.63 -13.36 -4.82
C GLU A 37 -10.49 -11.92 -4.29
N LEU A 38 -10.65 -10.92 -5.14
CA LEU A 38 -10.57 -9.51 -4.77
C LEU A 38 -11.74 -9.08 -3.87
N VAL A 39 -12.96 -9.58 -4.12
CA VAL A 39 -14.11 -9.35 -3.24
C VAL A 39 -13.89 -9.98 -1.86
N SER A 40 -13.35 -11.20 -1.80
CA SER A 40 -12.99 -11.85 -0.53
C SER A 40 -11.92 -11.06 0.22
N PHE A 41 -10.95 -10.52 -0.50
CA PHE A 41 -9.90 -9.69 0.05
C PHE A 41 -10.46 -8.37 0.62
N ASP A 42 -11.30 -7.66 -0.13
CA ASP A 42 -11.98 -6.45 0.34
C ASP A 42 -12.80 -6.71 1.60
N THR A 43 -13.57 -7.80 1.61
CA THR A 43 -14.38 -8.19 2.78
C THR A 43 -13.52 -8.44 4.03
N SER A 44 -12.34 -9.04 3.87
CA SER A 44 -11.48 -9.41 5.01
C SER A 44 -10.58 -8.28 5.51
N THR A 45 -10.16 -7.37 4.61
CA THR A 45 -9.17 -6.32 4.92
C THR A 45 -9.71 -4.90 4.77
N SER A 46 -10.87 -4.76 4.14
CA SER A 46 -11.45 -3.48 3.70
C SER A 46 -10.61 -2.77 2.60
N THR A 47 -9.59 -3.42 2.06
CA THR A 47 -8.73 -2.86 1.01
C THR A 47 -9.30 -3.22 -0.36
N GLN A 48 -9.57 -2.22 -1.20
CA GLN A 48 -10.16 -2.41 -2.52
C GLN A 48 -9.09 -2.39 -3.61
N ILE A 49 -8.90 -3.50 -4.31
CA ILE A 49 -8.00 -3.59 -5.46
C ILE A 49 -8.88 -3.67 -6.72
N VAL A 50 -8.70 -2.71 -7.61
CA VAL A 50 -9.44 -2.64 -8.88
C VAL A 50 -8.49 -2.87 -10.04
N VAL A 51 -8.83 -3.81 -10.90
CA VAL A 51 -8.14 -4.08 -12.16
C VAL A 51 -8.93 -3.46 -13.29
N VAL A 52 -8.26 -2.64 -14.09
CA VAL A 52 -8.86 -2.01 -15.27
C VAL A 52 -7.95 -2.20 -16.48
N THR A 53 -8.50 -2.79 -17.53
CA THR A 53 -7.81 -2.86 -18.82
C THR A 53 -8.48 -1.94 -19.82
N VAL A 54 -7.73 -1.16 -20.56
CA VAL A 54 -8.23 -0.22 -21.57
C VAL A 54 -7.39 -0.28 -22.84
N THR A 55 -7.96 0.10 -23.96
CA THR A 55 -7.27 0.14 -25.25
C THR A 55 -6.49 1.45 -25.46
N SER A 56 -6.84 2.50 -24.73
CA SER A 56 -6.22 3.83 -24.84
C SER A 56 -6.42 4.63 -23.56
N PHE A 57 -5.50 5.53 -23.27
CA PHE A 57 -5.62 6.52 -22.19
C PHE A 57 -6.07 7.90 -22.72
N GLY A 58 -6.39 8.02 -24.03
CA GLY A 58 -6.61 9.32 -24.66
C GLY A 58 -5.36 10.18 -24.62
N ASP A 59 -5.50 11.44 -24.18
CA ASP A 59 -4.40 12.39 -24.04
C ASP A 59 -3.73 12.32 -22.64
N LEU A 60 -4.18 11.41 -21.77
CA LEU A 60 -3.67 11.28 -20.41
C LEU A 60 -2.46 10.34 -20.37
N SER A 61 -1.55 10.60 -19.45
CA SER A 61 -0.55 9.60 -19.03
C SER A 61 -1.21 8.47 -18.25
N ALA A 62 -0.52 7.32 -18.14
CA ALA A 62 -1.01 6.19 -17.35
C ALA A 62 -1.28 6.56 -15.88
N ASN A 63 -0.42 7.41 -15.29
CA ASN A 63 -0.59 7.94 -13.94
C ASN A 63 -1.87 8.78 -13.81
N GLU A 64 -2.02 9.79 -14.68
CA GLU A 64 -3.19 10.68 -14.65
C GLU A 64 -4.48 9.90 -14.86
N PHE A 65 -4.47 8.93 -15.78
CA PHE A 65 -5.64 8.08 -16.04
C PHE A 65 -6.00 7.24 -14.81
N ALA A 66 -5.02 6.54 -14.20
CA ALA A 66 -5.26 5.71 -13.03
C ALA A 66 -5.74 6.54 -11.83
N THR A 67 -5.13 7.69 -11.59
CA THR A 67 -5.49 8.60 -10.49
C THR A 67 -6.91 9.18 -10.68
N LYS A 68 -7.22 9.68 -11.88
CA LYS A 68 -8.58 10.18 -12.21
C LYS A 68 -9.63 9.08 -12.09
N LEU A 69 -9.31 7.86 -12.56
CA LEU A 69 -10.20 6.71 -12.47
C LEU A 69 -10.46 6.33 -11.00
N GLY A 70 -9.41 6.23 -10.20
CA GLY A 70 -9.53 5.94 -8.78
C GLY A 70 -10.41 6.95 -8.04
N HIS A 71 -10.23 8.25 -8.32
CA HIS A 71 -11.08 9.30 -7.78
C HIS A 71 -12.52 9.25 -8.31
N LYS A 72 -12.71 9.12 -9.63
CA LYS A 72 -14.04 9.11 -10.24
C LYS A 72 -14.88 7.96 -9.76
N TRP A 73 -14.28 6.78 -9.61
CA TRP A 73 -14.97 5.60 -9.09
C TRP A 73 -15.05 5.58 -7.57
N GLY A 74 -14.21 6.37 -6.89
CA GLY A 74 -14.13 6.39 -5.43
C GLY A 74 -13.57 5.07 -4.86
N VAL A 75 -12.55 4.51 -5.52
CA VAL A 75 -11.93 3.24 -5.12
C VAL A 75 -11.32 3.32 -3.73
N GLY A 76 -11.64 2.36 -2.85
CA GLY A 76 -11.25 2.39 -1.45
C GLY A 76 -12.33 3.00 -0.55
N GLN A 77 -12.07 3.04 0.75
CA GLN A 77 -13.02 3.55 1.74
C GLN A 77 -12.76 5.02 2.05
N LYS A 78 -13.85 5.77 2.23
CA LYS A 78 -13.79 7.17 2.66
C LYS A 78 -13.06 7.28 4.01
N GLY A 79 -12.08 8.19 4.05
CA GLY A 79 -11.27 8.42 5.25
C GLY A 79 -10.12 7.44 5.46
N LYS A 80 -10.16 6.24 4.85
CA LYS A 80 -9.03 5.30 4.85
C LYS A 80 -8.18 5.40 3.60
N SER A 81 -8.78 5.75 2.46
CA SER A 81 -8.13 5.83 1.14
C SER A 81 -7.30 4.59 0.80
N ASN A 82 -7.84 3.42 1.14
CA ASN A 82 -7.19 2.10 1.04
C ASN A 82 -7.57 1.37 -0.27
N GLY A 83 -7.63 2.13 -1.35
CA GLY A 83 -7.84 1.61 -2.70
C GLY A 83 -6.53 1.41 -3.45
N VAL A 84 -6.52 0.49 -4.43
CA VAL A 84 -5.43 0.33 -5.41
C VAL A 84 -6.05 0.17 -6.79
N VAL A 85 -5.53 0.92 -7.76
CA VAL A 85 -5.88 0.75 -9.18
C VAL A 85 -4.72 0.09 -9.90
N ILE A 86 -4.95 -1.08 -10.50
CA ILE A 86 -4.03 -1.77 -11.41
C ILE A 86 -4.54 -1.52 -12.83
N LEU A 87 -3.86 -0.67 -13.57
CA LEU A 87 -4.23 -0.24 -14.91
C LEU A 87 -3.33 -0.92 -15.95
N VAL A 88 -3.93 -1.46 -17.01
CA VAL A 88 -3.20 -2.12 -18.10
C VAL A 88 -3.75 -1.66 -19.45
N LYS A 89 -2.87 -1.19 -20.32
CA LYS A 89 -3.11 -0.95 -21.73
C LYS A 89 -2.26 -1.92 -22.54
N PRO A 90 -2.85 -2.92 -23.22
CA PRO A 90 -2.08 -3.87 -24.02
C PRO A 90 -1.43 -3.18 -25.23
N LYS A 91 -0.44 -3.83 -25.84
CA LYS A 91 0.03 -3.40 -27.16
C LYS A 91 -1.11 -3.44 -28.16
N PRO A 92 -1.22 -2.39 -29.00
CA PRO A 92 -2.21 -2.41 -30.08
C PRO A 92 -2.00 -3.59 -31.02
N ALA A 93 -3.09 -4.18 -31.50
CA ALA A 93 -3.05 -5.35 -32.40
C ALA A 93 -2.30 -5.11 -33.71
N ASN A 94 -2.22 -3.84 -34.17
CA ASN A 94 -1.46 -3.45 -35.36
C ASN A 94 0.05 -3.39 -35.14
N GLY A 95 0.54 -3.69 -33.93
CA GLY A 95 1.95 -3.66 -33.58
C GLY A 95 2.58 -2.25 -33.46
N VAL A 96 1.80 -1.21 -33.68
CA VAL A 96 2.27 0.18 -33.60
C VAL A 96 1.90 0.76 -32.23
N GLY A 97 2.89 0.97 -31.37
CA GLY A 97 2.71 1.48 -30.03
C GLY A 97 3.23 0.56 -28.95
N LYS A 98 3.17 1.02 -27.72
CA LYS A 98 3.65 0.28 -26.53
C LYS A 98 2.47 -0.16 -25.68
N GLY A 99 2.62 -1.33 -25.06
CA GLY A 99 1.83 -1.69 -23.91
C GLY A 99 2.29 -0.88 -22.70
N GLU A 100 1.38 -0.54 -21.82
CA GLU A 100 1.67 0.21 -20.60
C GLU A 100 0.87 -0.36 -19.43
N ALA A 101 1.51 -0.43 -18.27
CA ALA A 101 0.86 -0.81 -17.01
C ALA A 101 1.21 0.20 -15.93
N TYR A 102 0.28 0.43 -15.01
CA TYR A 102 0.46 1.35 -13.89
C TYR A 102 -0.25 0.80 -12.64
N ILE A 103 0.38 0.97 -11.49
CA ILE A 103 -0.25 0.69 -10.19
C ILE A 103 -0.32 2.00 -9.43
N ALA A 104 -1.54 2.44 -9.10
CA ALA A 104 -1.82 3.63 -8.32
C ALA A 104 -2.40 3.23 -6.96
N PRO A 105 -1.64 3.35 -5.86
CA PRO A 105 -2.17 3.23 -4.52
C PRO A 105 -2.93 4.49 -4.10
N GLY A 106 -3.97 4.32 -3.29
CA GLY A 106 -4.59 5.42 -2.56
C GLY A 106 -3.72 5.87 -1.38
N TYR A 107 -3.96 7.05 -0.86
CA TYR A 107 -3.15 7.67 0.22
C TYR A 107 -2.90 6.74 1.43
N GLY A 108 -3.91 5.95 1.81
CA GLY A 108 -3.79 5.03 2.97
C GLY A 108 -2.87 3.84 2.75
N LEU A 109 -2.48 3.57 1.50
CA LEU A 109 -1.61 2.45 1.14
C LEU A 109 -0.22 2.88 0.65
N GLU A 110 0.06 4.19 0.52
CA GLU A 110 1.38 4.67 0.08
C GLU A 110 2.52 4.19 0.99
N GLY A 111 2.24 4.00 2.29
CA GLY A 111 3.21 3.43 3.22
C GLY A 111 3.55 1.96 2.97
N ALA A 112 2.56 1.16 2.54
CA ALA A 112 2.74 -0.25 2.24
C ALA A 112 3.17 -0.49 0.77
N LEU A 113 2.65 0.32 -0.14
CA LEU A 113 2.89 0.26 -1.59
C LEU A 113 3.54 1.57 -2.09
N PRO A 114 4.74 1.92 -1.62
CA PRO A 114 5.46 3.07 -2.15
C PRO A 114 5.84 2.85 -3.62
N ASP A 115 6.15 3.92 -4.33
CA ASP A 115 6.43 3.92 -5.78
C ASP A 115 7.46 2.87 -6.19
N ILE A 116 8.48 2.62 -5.35
CA ILE A 116 9.51 1.62 -5.63
C ILE A 116 8.96 0.19 -5.64
N ILE A 117 8.00 -0.11 -4.78
CA ILE A 117 7.34 -1.42 -4.74
C ILE A 117 6.39 -1.55 -5.94
N CYS A 118 5.60 -0.51 -6.24
CA CYS A 118 4.76 -0.47 -7.44
C CYS A 118 5.61 -0.67 -8.70
N HIS A 119 6.76 0.02 -8.79
CA HIS A 119 7.72 -0.15 -9.89
C HIS A 119 8.20 -1.59 -10.04
N ARG A 120 8.56 -2.24 -8.93
CA ARG A 120 8.99 -3.64 -8.93
C ARG A 120 7.89 -4.57 -9.41
N ILE A 121 6.67 -4.43 -8.90
CA ILE A 121 5.55 -5.27 -9.32
C ILE A 121 5.28 -5.10 -10.81
N VAL A 122 5.26 -3.88 -11.33
CA VAL A 122 5.02 -3.65 -12.76
C VAL A 122 6.15 -4.21 -13.61
N ASN A 123 7.40 -3.88 -13.30
CA ASN A 123 8.52 -4.18 -14.21
C ASN A 123 9.09 -5.60 -14.06
N GLU A 124 9.09 -6.16 -12.84
CA GLU A 124 9.68 -7.47 -12.57
C GLU A 124 8.62 -8.59 -12.53
N VAL A 125 7.34 -8.27 -12.24
CA VAL A 125 6.28 -9.28 -12.17
C VAL A 125 5.36 -9.20 -13.40
N MET A 126 4.79 -8.05 -13.75
CA MET A 126 3.79 -7.95 -14.83
C MET A 126 4.41 -7.99 -16.22
N ILE A 127 5.39 -7.14 -16.49
CA ILE A 127 5.97 -6.94 -17.83
C ILE A 127 6.58 -8.22 -18.42
N PRO A 128 7.27 -9.10 -17.67
CA PRO A 128 7.75 -10.36 -18.23
C PRO A 128 6.64 -11.22 -18.85
N TYR A 129 5.49 -11.35 -18.18
CA TYR A 129 4.32 -12.04 -18.74
C TYR A 129 3.73 -11.29 -19.94
N PHE A 130 3.61 -9.97 -19.87
CA PHE A 130 3.01 -9.17 -20.94
C PHE A 130 3.84 -9.19 -22.24
N ARG A 131 5.15 -9.32 -22.14
CA ARG A 131 6.03 -9.51 -23.31
C ARG A 131 5.75 -10.79 -24.07
N THR A 132 5.27 -11.83 -23.40
CA THR A 132 4.85 -13.10 -24.01
C THR A 132 3.37 -13.14 -24.36
N GLY A 133 2.63 -12.05 -24.12
CA GLY A 133 1.18 -11.98 -24.37
C GLY A 133 0.32 -12.61 -23.26
N ASP A 134 0.92 -13.06 -22.17
CA ASP A 134 0.19 -13.71 -21.05
C ASP A 134 -0.32 -12.66 -20.04
N TYR A 135 -1.32 -11.91 -20.45
CA TYR A 135 -1.96 -10.89 -19.61
C TYR A 135 -2.66 -11.49 -18.39
N ASN A 136 -3.21 -12.72 -18.53
CA ASN A 136 -3.91 -13.37 -17.43
C ASN A 136 -2.99 -13.61 -16.23
N ASN A 137 -1.87 -14.29 -16.42
CA ASN A 137 -0.95 -14.61 -15.35
C ASN A 137 -0.24 -13.36 -14.80
N GLY A 138 0.09 -12.41 -15.67
CA GLY A 138 0.71 -11.14 -15.24
C GLY A 138 -0.18 -10.33 -14.29
N ILE A 139 -1.48 -10.22 -14.58
CA ILE A 139 -2.44 -9.51 -13.73
C ILE A 139 -2.73 -10.29 -12.44
N ILE A 140 -2.88 -11.61 -12.52
CA ILE A 140 -3.08 -12.47 -11.32
C ILE A 140 -1.87 -12.32 -10.38
N ALA A 141 -0.65 -12.40 -10.91
CA ALA A 141 0.57 -12.26 -10.12
C ALA A 141 0.67 -10.88 -9.47
N ALA A 142 0.33 -9.81 -10.19
CA ALA A 142 0.29 -8.46 -9.63
C ALA A 142 -0.72 -8.33 -8.49
N CYS A 143 -1.96 -8.79 -8.68
CA CYS A 143 -2.98 -8.76 -7.63
C CYS A 143 -2.53 -9.52 -6.39
N LYS A 144 -1.92 -10.70 -6.55
CA LYS A 144 -1.40 -11.48 -5.44
C LYS A 144 -0.33 -10.71 -4.67
N ASN A 145 0.66 -10.13 -5.37
CA ASN A 145 1.70 -9.31 -4.71
C ASN A 145 1.10 -8.12 -3.96
N VAL A 146 0.14 -7.41 -4.57
CA VAL A 146 -0.52 -6.27 -3.91
C VAL A 146 -1.30 -6.72 -2.68
N MET A 147 -2.01 -7.86 -2.74
CA MET A 147 -2.73 -8.44 -1.60
C MET A 147 -1.79 -8.82 -0.44
N ASP A 148 -0.69 -9.52 -0.74
CA ASP A 148 0.28 -9.98 0.25
C ASP A 148 0.95 -8.79 0.96
N ILE A 149 1.35 -7.77 0.19
CA ILE A 149 1.92 -6.53 0.73
C ILE A 149 0.91 -5.78 1.60
N SER A 150 -0.33 -5.66 1.14
CA SER A 150 -1.38 -4.93 1.86
C SER A 150 -1.80 -5.63 3.15
N ARG A 151 -1.59 -6.94 3.28
CA ARG A 151 -1.77 -7.70 4.53
C ARG A 151 -0.61 -7.53 5.51
N GLY A 152 0.49 -6.94 5.09
CA GLY A 152 1.73 -6.90 5.87
C GLY A 152 2.48 -8.23 5.87
N GLU A 153 2.10 -9.18 5.00
CA GLU A 153 2.74 -10.48 4.86
C GLU A 153 4.01 -10.42 3.98
N TYR A 154 4.23 -9.28 3.32
CA TYR A 154 5.43 -9.04 2.54
C TYR A 154 6.60 -8.79 3.51
N THR A 155 7.21 -9.86 3.95
CA THR A 155 8.60 -9.81 4.37
C THR A 155 9.40 -9.54 3.10
N SER A 156 9.87 -8.30 2.96
CA SER A 156 10.94 -8.03 2.02
C SER A 156 11.97 -9.13 2.19
N ASP A 157 12.28 -9.89 1.11
CA ASP A 157 13.53 -10.62 0.97
C ASP A 157 14.71 -9.63 0.86
N ARG A 158 14.73 -8.63 1.72
CA ARG A 158 15.98 -8.20 2.27
C ARG A 158 16.40 -9.39 3.13
N THR A 159 17.29 -10.18 2.63
CA THR A 159 18.33 -10.74 3.44
C THR A 159 19.03 -9.54 4.07
N ASP A 160 18.47 -9.01 5.14
CA ASP A 160 19.21 -8.39 6.20
C ASP A 160 20.03 -9.57 6.76
N GLU A 161 21.02 -10.01 6.02
CA GLU A 161 22.20 -10.62 6.61
C GLU A 161 22.53 -9.66 7.74
N PRO A 162 22.43 -10.11 9.01
CA PRO A 162 22.75 -9.25 10.12
C PRO A 162 24.15 -8.74 9.78
N ASP A 163 24.25 -7.44 9.57
CA ASP A 163 25.49 -6.81 9.12
C ASP A 163 26.46 -7.04 10.27
N ILE A 164 27.20 -8.17 10.19
CA ILE A 164 28.15 -8.64 11.22
C ILE A 164 29.10 -7.49 11.54
N VAL A 165 29.35 -6.63 10.55
CA VAL A 165 30.15 -5.41 10.71
C VAL A 165 29.44 -4.40 11.64
N SER A 166 28.12 -4.19 11.49
CA SER A 166 27.36 -3.31 12.41
C SER A 166 27.31 -3.87 13.82
N PHE A 167 27.17 -5.19 13.99
CA PHE A 167 27.23 -5.85 15.28
C PHE A 167 28.61 -5.70 15.94
N ILE A 168 29.69 -5.88 15.19
CA ILE A 168 31.06 -5.69 15.66
C ILE A 168 31.30 -4.25 16.08
N ILE A 169 30.81 -3.26 15.30
CA ILE A 169 30.93 -1.83 15.60
C ILE A 169 30.20 -1.49 16.91
N ILE A 170 28.97 -1.98 17.10
CA ILE A 170 28.18 -1.77 18.32
C ILE A 170 28.90 -2.39 19.53
N LEU A 171 29.41 -3.60 19.38
CA LEU A 171 30.13 -4.29 20.44
C LEU A 171 31.44 -3.57 20.81
N LEU A 172 32.16 -3.03 19.84
CA LEU A 172 33.34 -2.21 20.00
C LEU A 172 33.01 -0.90 20.75
N PHE A 173 31.89 -0.24 20.42
CA PHE A 173 31.39 0.94 21.13
C PHE A 173 31.04 0.62 22.58
N ILE A 174 30.40 -0.50 22.85
CA ILE A 174 30.06 -0.94 24.22
C ILE A 174 31.34 -1.21 25.04
N VAL A 175 32.32 -1.88 24.45
CA VAL A 175 33.61 -2.15 25.12
C VAL A 175 34.37 -0.86 25.42
N LEU A 176 34.40 0.06 24.46
CA LEU A 176 35.02 1.38 24.61
C LEU A 176 34.31 2.22 25.68
N PHE A 177 32.98 2.17 25.72
CA PHE A 177 32.16 2.85 26.72
C PHE A 177 32.42 2.30 28.15
N ILE A 178 32.48 0.96 28.30
CA ILE A 178 32.83 0.32 29.58
C ILE A 178 34.25 0.66 29.99
N TYR A 179 35.20 0.68 29.05
CA TYR A 179 36.57 1.09 29.32
C TYR A 179 36.64 2.56 29.83
N PHE A 180 35.89 3.48 29.22
CA PHE A 180 35.82 4.87 29.61
C PHE A 180 35.18 5.05 30.99
N LEU A 181 34.12 4.31 31.30
CA LEU A 181 33.47 4.29 32.61
C LEU A 181 34.43 3.77 33.71
N ARG A 182 35.24 2.75 33.42
CA ARG A 182 36.22 2.22 34.37
C ARG A 182 37.40 3.17 34.58
N LYS A 183 37.86 3.82 33.52
CA LYS A 183 38.96 4.82 33.60
C LYS A 183 38.56 6.05 34.37
N ASN A 184 37.28 6.48 34.28
CA ASN A 184 36.80 7.68 34.99
C ASN A 184 36.50 7.42 36.47
N LYS A 185 36.48 6.16 36.93
CA LYS A 185 36.22 5.82 38.33
C LYS A 185 37.41 6.04 39.26
N ASN A 186 38.60 6.34 38.71
CA ASN A 186 39.81 6.52 39.50
C ASN A 186 40.12 7.98 39.91
N ASN A 187 39.21 8.93 39.61
CA ASN A 187 39.41 10.35 39.92
C ASN A 187 38.33 10.97 40.81
N ASN A 188 37.80 10.26 41.78
CA ASN A 188 36.89 10.86 42.76
C ASN A 188 37.64 11.20 44.03
N GLY A 189 38.20 12.40 44.06
CA GLY A 189 38.54 13.10 45.29
C GLY A 189 37.27 13.41 46.07
N TYR A 190 37.21 12.97 47.32
CA TYR A 190 36.09 13.15 48.22
C TYR A 190 35.91 14.65 48.53
N VAL A 191 34.83 15.27 48.07
CA VAL A 191 34.35 16.57 48.55
C VAL A 191 33.29 16.31 49.60
N GLN A 192 33.64 16.50 50.88
CA GLN A 192 32.68 16.49 51.98
C GLN A 192 31.74 17.68 51.84
N ALA A 193 30.47 17.44 51.49
CA ALA A 193 29.43 18.44 51.58
C ALA A 193 28.74 18.36 52.94
N ARG A 194 28.79 19.44 53.71
CA ARG A 194 28.07 19.64 54.96
C ARG A 194 26.56 19.71 54.73
N PRO A 195 25.71 19.15 55.61
CA PRO A 195 24.26 19.19 55.45
C PRO A 195 23.72 20.59 55.80
N ARG A 196 23.09 21.26 54.85
CA ARG A 196 22.23 22.39 55.11
C ARG A 196 20.81 21.92 55.32
N ARG A 197 20.28 22.09 56.53
CA ARG A 197 18.89 22.02 56.88
C ARG A 197 18.10 23.05 56.07
N GLY A 198 17.12 22.63 55.29
CA GLY A 198 16.17 23.46 54.58
C GLY A 198 14.81 22.78 54.58
N HIS A 199 13.89 23.48 55.17
CA HIS A 199 12.48 23.26 55.42
C HIS A 199 11.71 22.70 54.22
N VAL A 200 10.96 21.63 54.43
CA VAL A 200 10.00 21.06 53.46
C VAL A 200 8.65 21.73 53.71
N THR A 201 8.13 22.44 52.70
CA THR A 201 6.74 22.92 52.71
C THR A 201 5.92 21.96 51.85
N TYR A 202 4.87 21.47 52.50
CA TYR A 202 3.84 20.57 51.95
C TYR A 202 2.86 21.40 51.13
N GLY A 203 2.64 21.03 49.86
CA GLY A 203 1.61 21.67 49.05
C GLY A 203 1.56 21.14 47.64
N ASP A 204 0.44 20.54 47.31
CA ASP A 204 -0.22 20.36 46.04
C ASP A 204 0.20 19.19 45.13
N ILE A 205 -0.43 18.08 45.50
CA ILE A 205 -0.74 17.02 44.54
C ILE A 205 -2.21 17.25 44.10
N ILE A 206 -2.42 17.73 42.88
CA ILE A 206 -3.72 17.63 42.22
C ILE A 206 -3.57 16.70 41.03
N SER A 207 -4.05 15.49 41.22
CA SER A 207 -4.32 14.51 40.18
C SER A 207 -5.56 14.91 39.39
N THR A 208 -5.43 15.13 38.09
CA THR A 208 -6.56 15.09 37.16
C THR A 208 -6.48 13.86 36.30
N SER A 209 -7.11 12.81 36.77
CA SER A 209 -7.47 11.65 35.98
C SER A 209 -8.57 12.03 35.00
N ARG A 210 -8.32 12.01 33.72
CA ARG A 210 -9.37 12.00 32.69
C ARG A 210 -9.47 10.61 32.12
N ASN A 211 -10.54 9.93 32.52
CA ASN A 211 -11.09 8.74 31.91
C ASN A 211 -11.76 9.14 30.58
N ASP A 212 -11.15 8.81 29.47
CA ASP A 212 -11.87 8.78 28.19
C ASP A 212 -12.24 7.34 27.89
N ARG A 213 -13.53 7.05 28.11
CA ARG A 213 -14.17 5.79 27.72
C ARG A 213 -14.34 5.79 26.22
N TRP A 214 -13.64 4.87 25.54
CA TRP A 214 -13.94 4.48 24.19
C TRP A 214 -15.16 3.56 24.20
N HIS A 215 -16.23 4.00 23.58
CA HIS A 215 -17.37 3.14 23.30
C HIS A 215 -17.08 2.35 22.02
N ASP A 216 -16.81 1.06 22.18
CA ASP A 216 -16.85 0.09 21.10
C ASP A 216 -18.31 -0.12 20.68
N ASN A 217 -18.68 0.45 19.53
CA ASN A 217 -19.93 0.10 18.87
C ASN A 217 -19.68 -1.04 17.87
N PHE A 218 -19.77 -2.27 18.35
CA PHE A 218 -19.79 -3.48 17.53
C PHE A 218 -21.17 -3.60 16.89
N GLY A 219 -21.31 -3.07 15.65
CA GLY A 219 -22.47 -3.33 14.80
C GLY A 219 -22.27 -4.63 14.04
N GLY A 220 -23.00 -5.67 14.40
CA GLY A 220 -23.03 -6.95 13.71
C GLY A 220 -23.57 -6.80 12.29
N GLY A 221 -22.78 -7.18 11.29
CA GLY A 221 -23.16 -7.28 9.89
C GLY A 221 -23.34 -8.74 9.50
N GLY A 222 -24.57 -9.08 9.06
CA GLY A 222 -24.97 -10.43 8.69
C GLY A 222 -24.24 -10.98 7.47
N PHE A 223 -23.98 -12.27 7.50
CA PHE A 223 -23.50 -13.07 6.39
C PHE A 223 -24.59 -13.16 5.32
N GLY A 224 -24.47 -12.39 4.26
CA GLY A 224 -25.27 -12.50 3.04
C GLY A 224 -24.36 -12.67 1.85
N GLY A 225 -24.59 -13.67 1.01
CA GLY A 225 -23.81 -14.07 -0.16
C GLY A 225 -23.50 -12.90 -1.10
N GLY A 226 -22.21 -12.58 -1.24
CA GLY A 226 -21.85 -11.27 -1.60
C GLY A 226 -21.27 -11.09 -2.98
N GLY A 227 -21.95 -10.28 -3.74
CA GLY A 227 -21.32 -9.45 -4.76
C GLY A 227 -20.57 -8.28 -4.11
N PHE A 228 -19.66 -7.65 -4.87
CA PHE A 228 -18.99 -6.44 -4.45
C PHE A 228 -20.00 -5.34 -4.11
N GLY A 229 -19.91 -4.78 -2.90
CA GLY A 229 -20.87 -3.81 -2.38
C GLY A 229 -20.74 -2.40 -2.93
N GLY A 230 -19.74 -2.16 -3.77
CA GLY A 230 -19.46 -0.84 -4.38
C GLY A 230 -18.25 -0.12 -3.81
N PHE A 231 -17.91 0.97 -4.45
CA PHE A 231 -16.76 1.80 -4.07
C PHE A 231 -17.12 2.76 -2.93
N GLY A 232 -16.19 2.94 -1.99
CA GLY A 232 -16.41 3.65 -0.74
C GLY A 232 -15.95 5.11 -0.68
N GLY A 233 -15.37 5.66 -1.75
CA GLY A 233 -14.95 7.07 -1.82
C GLY A 233 -13.55 7.34 -1.28
N GLY A 234 -12.59 6.47 -1.58
CA GLY A 234 -11.15 6.68 -1.30
C GLY A 234 -10.53 7.80 -2.13
N GLY A 235 -9.41 8.36 -1.65
CA GLY A 235 -8.62 9.39 -2.33
C GLY A 235 -7.27 8.86 -2.83
N PHE A 236 -6.75 9.45 -3.91
CA PHE A 236 -5.48 9.11 -4.55
C PHE A 236 -4.60 10.35 -4.67
N GLY A 237 -3.26 10.20 -4.42
CA GLY A 237 -2.28 11.29 -4.46
C GLY A 237 -1.52 11.41 -5.78
N GLY A 238 -1.75 10.49 -6.70
CA GLY A 238 -0.94 10.39 -7.92
C GLY A 238 0.40 9.69 -7.70
N GLY A 239 0.61 9.07 -6.53
CA GLY A 239 1.69 8.13 -6.28
C GLY A 239 1.51 6.83 -7.07
N GLY A 240 2.50 5.95 -6.98
CA GLY A 240 2.54 4.70 -7.72
C GLY A 240 3.59 4.69 -8.83
N SER A 241 3.63 3.63 -9.58
CA SER A 241 4.60 3.50 -10.67
C SER A 241 4.07 2.67 -11.82
N GLY A 242 4.66 2.89 -12.99
CA GLY A 242 4.32 2.19 -14.20
C GLY A 242 5.53 1.71 -14.99
N GLY A 243 5.23 1.03 -16.10
CA GLY A 243 6.23 0.56 -17.04
C GLY A 243 5.60 0.30 -18.39
N SER A 244 6.46 0.07 -19.39
CA SER A 244 6.03 -0.18 -20.77
C SER A 244 6.82 -1.33 -21.38
N TRP A 245 6.24 -2.02 -22.37
CA TRP A 245 6.87 -3.13 -23.08
C TRP A 245 6.59 -3.12 -24.56
#